data_aee132924de395ec5587048e0a5d2af5
#
_entry.id   aee132924de395ec5587048e0a5d2af5
#
_cell.length_a   1.000
_cell.length_b   1.000
_cell.length_c   1.000
_cell.angle_alpha   90.00
_cell.angle_beta   90.00
_cell.angle_gamma   90.00
#
_symmetry.space_group_name_H-M   'P 1'
#
loop_
_entity.id
_entity.type
_entity.pdbx_description
1 polymer ?
#
loop_
_entity_poly.entity_id
_entity_poly.type
_entity_poly.pdbx_seq_one_letter_code
_entity_poly.pdbx_strand_id
1 'polypeptide(L)'
;MMPPPHLMSLPLVGRVAAGSPILAQEHVEANYSVDPAMFSSKPDFLLKVKGWSMRDAGICDGDFLAVKKVDSAKNGQIVVARIGEEVTVKRYRKTGATIELLPENPEFSVITVDPQTDEFALEGLAVGLLRSWH
;
A
#
# COMPACT_ATOMS: atom_id res chain seq x y z
N MET A 1 -3.71 -3.75 30.52
CA MET A 1 -2.23 -3.75 30.43
C MET A 1 -1.81 -2.85 29.28
N MET A 2 -0.91 -1.95 29.53
CA MET A 2 -0.36 -1.07 28.50
C MET A 2 0.67 -1.83 27.66
N PRO A 3 0.71 -1.66 26.33
CA PRO A 3 1.76 -2.25 25.53
C PRO A 3 3.14 -1.68 25.93
N PRO A 4 4.22 -2.43 25.71
CA PRO A 4 5.56 -1.90 25.94
C PRO A 4 5.80 -0.59 25.18
N PRO A 5 6.56 0.36 25.74
CA PRO A 5 6.75 1.69 25.11
C PRO A 5 7.37 1.65 23.72
N HIS A 6 8.07 0.56 23.35
CA HIS A 6 8.68 0.44 22.02
C HIS A 6 7.67 0.02 20.93
N LEU A 7 6.47 -0.39 21.30
CA LEU A 7 5.44 -0.74 20.32
C LEU A 7 4.77 0.50 19.79
N MET A 8 4.34 0.41 18.52
CA MET A 8 3.56 1.46 17.89
C MET A 8 2.19 0.92 17.49
N SER A 9 1.20 1.79 17.45
CA SER A 9 -0.13 1.44 16.97
C SER A 9 -0.22 1.79 15.49
N LEU A 10 -0.63 0.82 14.67
CA LEU A 10 -0.86 1.03 13.23
C LEU A 10 -2.34 0.86 12.91
N PRO A 11 -2.96 1.87 12.26
CA PRO A 11 -4.32 1.70 11.78
C PRO A 11 -4.34 0.73 10.59
N LEU A 12 -5.33 -0.16 10.56
CA LEU A 12 -5.61 -1.01 9.42
C LEU A 12 -6.64 -0.30 8.55
N VAL A 13 -6.22 0.04 7.33
CA VAL A 13 -7.08 0.64 6.32
C VAL A 13 -7.67 -0.48 5.47
N GLY A 14 -8.99 -0.52 5.37
CA GLY A 14 -9.69 -1.48 4.54
C GLY A 14 -10.14 -0.87 3.23
N ARG A 15 -11.45 -0.62 3.11
CA ARG A 15 -12.03 0.00 1.93
C ARG A 15 -11.82 1.51 1.97
N VAL A 16 -11.33 2.09 0.89
CA VAL A 16 -11.09 3.53 0.77
C VAL A 16 -12.18 4.16 -0.10
N ALA A 17 -12.88 5.14 0.46
CA ALA A 17 -13.90 5.87 -0.28
C ALA A 17 -13.28 6.89 -1.22
N ALA A 18 -13.93 7.09 -2.37
CA ALA A 18 -13.52 8.08 -3.35
C ALA A 18 -13.51 9.48 -2.70
N GLY A 19 -12.48 10.27 -3.01
CA GLY A 19 -12.36 11.65 -2.54
C GLY A 19 -11.93 11.81 -1.08
N SER A 20 -11.84 10.73 -0.32
CA SER A 20 -11.40 10.78 1.09
C SER A 20 -9.92 10.43 1.21
N PRO A 21 -9.17 11.09 2.13
CA PRO A 21 -7.80 10.69 2.41
C PRO A 21 -7.70 9.23 2.84
N ILE A 22 -6.61 8.56 2.49
CA ILE A 22 -6.47 7.13 2.81
C ILE A 22 -6.52 6.86 4.32
N LEU A 23 -6.00 7.77 5.14
CA LEU A 23 -6.00 7.64 6.60
C LEU A 23 -7.22 8.26 7.26
N ALA A 24 -8.27 8.60 6.50
CA ALA A 24 -9.53 9.04 7.09
C ALA A 24 -10.06 7.99 8.06
N GLN A 25 -10.59 8.45 9.18
CA GLN A 25 -11.05 7.55 10.26
C GLN A 25 -12.09 6.55 9.77
N GLU A 26 -12.93 6.93 8.82
CA GLU A 26 -13.96 6.06 8.23
C GLU A 26 -13.36 4.83 7.51
N HIS A 27 -12.07 4.87 7.14
CA HIS A 27 -11.39 3.76 6.48
C HIS A 27 -10.70 2.82 7.45
N VAL A 28 -10.58 3.19 8.74
CA VAL A 28 -9.85 2.41 9.74
C VAL A 28 -10.76 1.35 10.31
N GLU A 29 -10.41 0.07 10.09
CA GLU A 29 -11.16 -1.08 10.60
C GLU A 29 -10.70 -1.53 11.98
N ALA A 30 -9.42 -1.32 12.29
CA ALA A 30 -8.79 -1.79 13.52
C ALA A 30 -7.48 -1.07 13.73
N ASN A 31 -6.91 -1.19 14.92
CA ASN A 31 -5.55 -0.74 15.21
C ASN A 31 -4.78 -1.91 15.80
N TYR A 32 -3.55 -2.10 15.32
CA TYR A 32 -2.68 -3.18 15.78
C TYR A 32 -1.41 -2.63 16.38
N SER A 33 -0.98 -3.21 17.49
CA SER A 33 0.29 -2.88 18.12
C SER A 33 1.38 -3.73 17.51
N VAL A 34 2.40 -3.09 16.95
CA VAL A 34 3.52 -3.78 16.31
C VAL A 34 4.84 -3.19 16.82
N ASP A 35 5.88 -4.01 16.77
CA ASP A 35 7.24 -3.57 17.10
C ASP A 35 7.86 -2.99 15.80
N PRO A 36 8.19 -1.68 15.78
CA PRO A 36 8.78 -1.08 14.59
C PRO A 36 10.15 -1.68 14.22
N ALA A 37 10.82 -2.36 15.16
CA ALA A 37 12.08 -3.04 14.88
C ALA A 37 11.91 -4.24 13.93
N MET A 38 10.68 -4.71 13.71
CA MET A 38 10.39 -5.78 12.74
C MET A 38 10.54 -5.32 11.30
N PHE A 39 10.59 -4.03 11.06
CA PHE A 39 10.63 -3.46 9.71
C PHE A 39 11.94 -2.73 9.47
N SER A 40 12.48 -2.81 8.26
CA SER A 40 13.66 -2.04 7.87
C SER A 40 13.37 -0.55 7.77
N SER A 41 12.11 -0.18 7.55
CA SER A 41 11.64 1.20 7.54
C SER A 41 10.33 1.26 8.30
N LYS A 42 10.15 2.30 9.12
CA LYS A 42 8.99 2.43 10.00
C LYS A 42 7.72 2.64 9.20
N PRO A 43 6.71 1.76 9.31
CA PRO A 43 5.43 1.95 8.64
C PRO A 43 4.57 2.99 9.34
N ASP A 44 3.62 3.56 8.59
CA ASP A 44 2.64 4.52 9.10
C ASP A 44 1.25 3.89 9.23
N PHE A 45 0.94 2.89 8.40
CA PHE A 45 -0.35 2.20 8.46
C PHE A 45 -0.26 0.83 7.81
N LEU A 46 -1.31 0.03 8.01
CA LEU A 46 -1.53 -1.24 7.34
C LEU A 46 -2.64 -1.08 6.33
N LEU A 47 -2.47 -1.68 5.16
CA LEU A 47 -3.48 -1.70 4.11
C LEU A 47 -3.91 -3.15 3.86
N LYS A 48 -5.21 -3.40 3.92
CA LYS A 48 -5.76 -4.72 3.60
C LYS A 48 -5.74 -4.90 2.09
N VAL A 49 -5.01 -5.91 1.64
CA VAL A 49 -4.83 -6.18 0.21
C VAL A 49 -6.08 -6.86 -0.35
N LYS A 50 -6.53 -6.40 -1.51
CA LYS A 50 -7.65 -6.98 -2.24
C LYS A 50 -7.18 -7.49 -3.59
N GLY A 51 -7.57 -8.71 -3.90
CA GLY A 51 -7.28 -9.33 -5.19
C GLY A 51 -5.88 -9.91 -5.27
N TRP A 52 -5.50 -10.33 -6.46
CA TRP A 52 -4.34 -11.17 -6.70
C TRP A 52 -3.33 -10.57 -7.66
N SER A 53 -3.41 -9.26 -7.94
CA SER A 53 -2.53 -8.62 -8.93
C SER A 53 -1.05 -8.66 -8.56
N MET A 54 -0.73 -8.92 -7.28
CA MET A 54 0.65 -8.97 -6.79
C MET A 54 1.03 -10.36 -6.26
N ARG A 55 0.32 -11.40 -6.69
CA ARG A 55 0.49 -12.77 -6.25
C ARG A 55 1.94 -13.25 -6.37
N ASP A 56 2.58 -12.99 -7.50
CA ASP A 56 3.92 -13.51 -7.79
C ASP A 56 5.02 -12.77 -7.01
N ALA A 57 4.68 -11.63 -6.39
CA ALA A 57 5.55 -10.96 -5.43
C ALA A 57 5.30 -11.46 -3.99
N GLY A 58 4.44 -12.46 -3.82
CA GLY A 58 4.13 -13.00 -2.50
C GLY A 58 3.09 -12.20 -1.72
N ILE A 59 2.41 -11.26 -2.37
CA ILE A 59 1.35 -10.45 -1.74
C ILE A 59 0.01 -11.01 -2.16
N CYS A 60 -0.76 -11.51 -1.21
CA CYS A 60 -2.00 -12.24 -1.45
C CYS A 60 -3.21 -11.47 -0.96
N ASP A 61 -4.37 -11.80 -1.53
CA ASP A 61 -5.64 -11.26 -1.06
C ASP A 61 -5.80 -11.49 0.44
N GLY A 62 -6.20 -10.46 1.17
CA GLY A 62 -6.38 -10.53 2.62
C GLY A 62 -5.13 -10.23 3.45
N ASP A 63 -3.96 -10.14 2.84
CA ASP A 63 -2.75 -9.76 3.55
C ASP A 63 -2.84 -8.32 4.08
N PHE A 64 -2.09 -8.02 5.13
CA PHE A 64 -1.93 -6.66 5.62
C PHE A 64 -0.57 -6.14 5.16
N LEU A 65 -0.59 -5.19 4.26
CA LEU A 65 0.61 -4.56 3.74
C LEU A 65 1.02 -3.43 4.68
N ALA A 66 2.26 -3.47 5.18
CA ALA A 66 2.78 -2.37 5.99
C ALA A 66 3.27 -1.27 5.04
N VAL A 67 2.78 -0.08 5.23
CA VAL A 67 2.96 1.04 4.28
C VAL A 67 3.56 2.23 5.00
N LYS A 68 4.62 2.77 4.43
CA LYS A 68 5.20 4.05 4.83
C LYS A 68 4.67 5.13 3.91
N LYS A 69 4.12 6.19 4.48
CA LYS A 69 3.57 7.29 3.70
C LYS A 69 4.69 8.02 2.98
N VAL A 70 4.63 8.06 1.65
CA VAL A 70 5.57 8.78 0.78
C VAL A 70 4.82 9.36 -0.40
N ASP A 71 5.39 10.40 -1.02
CA ASP A 71 4.84 11.01 -2.23
C ASP A 71 5.73 10.80 -3.46
N SER A 72 6.82 10.07 -3.32
CA SER A 72 7.72 9.71 -4.40
C SER A 72 8.25 8.29 -4.22
N ALA A 73 8.69 7.68 -5.30
CA ALA A 73 9.20 6.31 -5.29
C ALA A 73 10.30 6.13 -6.33
N LYS A 74 11.04 5.05 -6.18
CA LYS A 74 12.09 4.64 -7.12
C LYS A 74 11.59 3.46 -7.94
N ASN A 75 12.12 3.33 -9.17
CA ASN A 75 11.79 2.21 -10.03
C ASN A 75 12.07 0.88 -9.33
N GLY A 76 11.12 -0.04 -9.44
CA GLY A 76 11.21 -1.36 -8.83
C GLY A 76 10.60 -1.47 -7.44
N GLN A 77 10.26 -0.38 -6.80
CA GLN A 77 9.60 -0.43 -5.50
C GLN A 77 8.12 -0.79 -5.63
N ILE A 78 7.59 -1.46 -4.62
CA ILE A 78 6.16 -1.76 -4.54
C ILE A 78 5.51 -0.60 -3.79
N VAL A 79 4.50 -0.01 -4.43
CA VAL A 79 3.84 1.19 -3.95
C VAL A 79 2.34 0.98 -3.77
N VAL A 80 1.75 1.84 -2.96
CA VAL A 80 0.31 2.03 -2.88
C VAL A 80 0.01 3.31 -3.64
N ALA A 81 -0.82 3.21 -4.66
CA ALA A 81 -1.17 4.33 -5.53
C ALA A 81 -2.69 4.51 -5.58
N ARG A 82 -3.10 5.76 -5.72
CA ARG A 82 -4.48 6.10 -6.00
C ARG A 82 -4.58 6.54 -7.45
N ILE A 83 -5.47 5.91 -8.20
CA ILE A 83 -5.77 6.26 -9.57
C ILE A 83 -7.26 6.55 -9.66
N GLY A 84 -7.62 7.81 -9.95
CA GLY A 84 -9.01 8.21 -9.88
C GLY A 84 -9.57 7.92 -8.49
N GLU A 85 -10.53 7.02 -8.42
CA GLU A 85 -11.21 6.65 -7.18
C GLU A 85 -10.67 5.36 -6.54
N GLU A 86 -9.70 4.70 -7.18
CA GLU A 86 -9.24 3.39 -6.75
C GLU A 86 -7.85 3.45 -6.13
N VAL A 87 -7.65 2.64 -5.08
CA VAL A 87 -6.36 2.41 -4.45
C VAL A 87 -5.86 1.04 -4.91
N THR A 88 -4.60 0.97 -5.33
CA THR A 88 -4.01 -0.26 -5.83
C THR A 88 -2.57 -0.42 -5.33
N VAL A 89 -2.11 -1.67 -5.28
CA VAL A 89 -0.73 -2.03 -4.94
C VAL A 89 -0.07 -2.57 -6.21
N LYS A 90 1.03 -1.97 -6.60
CA LYS A 90 1.73 -2.33 -7.85
C LYS A 90 3.21 -2.02 -7.72
N ARG A 91 4.00 -2.58 -8.64
CA ARG A 91 5.41 -2.21 -8.76
C ARG A 91 5.53 -0.94 -9.60
N TYR A 92 6.29 0.00 -9.10
CA TYR A 92 6.43 1.33 -9.70
C TYR A 92 7.55 1.35 -10.74
N ARG A 93 7.27 1.98 -11.88
CA ARG A 93 8.29 2.29 -12.89
C ARG A 93 7.94 3.62 -13.56
N LYS A 94 8.91 4.52 -13.60
CA LYS A 94 8.77 5.79 -14.31
C LYS A 94 9.77 5.85 -15.45
N THR A 95 9.29 6.14 -16.66
CA THR A 95 10.10 6.31 -17.85
C THR A 95 9.74 7.67 -18.46
N GLY A 96 10.66 8.63 -18.37
CA GLY A 96 10.36 10.00 -18.80
C GLY A 96 9.23 10.59 -17.96
N ALA A 97 8.17 11.05 -18.61
CA ALA A 97 6.99 11.63 -17.95
C ALA A 97 5.90 10.59 -17.69
N THR A 98 6.08 9.34 -18.08
CA THR A 98 5.07 8.30 -17.98
C THR A 98 5.36 7.40 -16.78
N ILE A 99 4.32 7.14 -15.98
CA ILE A 99 4.39 6.20 -14.87
C ILE A 99 3.68 4.92 -15.29
N GLU A 100 4.33 3.79 -15.01
CA GLU A 100 3.74 2.48 -15.20
C GLU A 100 3.61 1.79 -13.84
N LEU A 101 2.44 1.25 -13.59
CA LEU A 101 2.13 0.46 -12.40
C LEU A 101 2.02 -0.99 -12.84
N LEU A 102 3.03 -1.78 -12.45
CA LEU A 102 3.21 -3.13 -12.97
C LEU A 102 2.62 -4.14 -11.98
N PRO A 103 1.71 -5.01 -12.44
CA PRO A 103 1.27 -6.12 -11.62
C PRO A 103 2.38 -7.19 -11.55
N GLU A 104 2.28 -8.06 -10.56
CA GLU A 104 3.11 -9.25 -10.43
C GLU A 104 2.22 -10.48 -10.61
N ASN A 105 1.50 -10.52 -11.74
CA ASN A 105 0.58 -11.61 -12.09
C ASN A 105 0.27 -11.45 -13.58
N PRO A 106 0.55 -12.47 -14.43
CA PRO A 106 0.35 -12.34 -15.87
C PRO A 106 -1.12 -12.20 -16.29
N GLU A 107 -2.06 -12.47 -15.38
CA GLU A 107 -3.49 -12.29 -15.65
C GLU A 107 -3.93 -10.82 -15.56
N PHE A 108 -3.05 -9.94 -15.10
CA PHE A 108 -3.34 -8.52 -14.94
C PHE A 108 -2.50 -7.69 -15.88
N SER A 109 -3.04 -6.56 -16.31
CA SER A 109 -2.38 -5.66 -17.26
C SER A 109 -1.64 -4.52 -16.55
N VAL A 110 -0.58 -4.03 -17.19
CA VAL A 110 0.12 -2.83 -16.76
C VAL A 110 -0.84 -1.63 -16.83
N ILE A 111 -0.81 -0.80 -15.80
CA ILE A 111 -1.57 0.45 -15.78
C ILE A 111 -0.61 1.58 -16.12
N THR A 112 -0.87 2.28 -17.22
CA THR A 112 -0.06 3.42 -17.68
C THR A 112 -0.74 4.71 -17.22
N VAL A 113 0.03 5.58 -16.57
CA VAL A 113 -0.47 6.83 -16.00
C VAL A 113 0.34 8.00 -16.57
N ASP A 114 -0.37 9.02 -17.05
CA ASP A 114 0.20 10.32 -17.35
C ASP A 114 -0.13 11.25 -16.17
N PRO A 115 0.86 11.59 -15.32
CA PRO A 115 0.57 12.40 -14.14
C PRO A 115 0.12 13.82 -14.43
N GLN A 116 0.24 14.28 -15.68
CA GLN A 116 -0.25 15.61 -16.06
C GLN A 116 -1.74 15.61 -16.40
N THR A 117 -2.28 14.49 -16.88
CA THR A 117 -3.67 14.41 -17.33
C THR A 117 -4.53 13.49 -16.48
N ASP A 118 -3.93 12.50 -15.84
CA ASP A 118 -4.65 11.50 -15.06
C ASP A 118 -4.67 11.88 -13.58
N GLU A 119 -5.76 11.56 -12.90
CA GLU A 119 -5.80 11.66 -11.43
C GLU A 119 -4.95 10.54 -10.85
N PHE A 120 -3.81 10.92 -10.27
CA PHE A 120 -2.85 9.98 -9.74
C PHE A 120 -2.16 10.56 -8.51
N ALA A 121 -2.00 9.73 -7.49
CA ALA A 121 -1.20 10.07 -6.32
C ALA A 121 -0.51 8.82 -5.77
N LEU A 122 0.73 8.98 -5.32
CA LEU A 122 1.39 7.95 -4.51
C LEU A 122 0.94 8.13 -3.08
N GLU A 123 0.40 7.07 -2.50
CA GLU A 123 -0.07 7.07 -1.12
C GLU A 123 0.99 6.49 -0.17
N GLY A 124 1.85 5.61 -0.66
CA GLY A 124 2.85 5.02 0.18
C GLY A 124 3.76 4.01 -0.49
N LEU A 125 4.73 3.56 0.28
CA LEU A 125 5.72 2.56 -0.09
C LEU A 125 5.49 1.33 0.78
N ALA A 126 5.44 0.14 0.16
CA ALA A 126 5.36 -1.12 0.90
C ALA A 126 6.68 -1.37 1.62
N VAL A 127 6.63 -1.56 2.93
CA VAL A 127 7.82 -1.79 3.76
C VAL A 127 7.73 -3.09 4.55
N GLY A 128 6.65 -3.83 4.43
CA GLY A 128 6.48 -5.12 5.09
C GLY A 128 5.13 -5.74 4.80
N LEU A 129 4.94 -6.94 5.30
CA LEU A 129 3.74 -7.72 5.06
C LEU A 129 3.43 -8.54 6.30
N LEU A 130 2.17 -8.53 6.71
CA LEU A 130 1.69 -9.35 7.82
C LEU A 130 0.62 -10.30 7.31
N ARG A 131 0.76 -11.57 7.66
CA ARG A 131 -0.20 -12.61 7.29
C ARG A 131 -0.43 -13.53 8.47
N SER A 132 -1.69 -13.79 8.74
CA SER A 132 -2.09 -14.72 9.79
C SER A 132 -2.69 -15.98 9.17
N TRP A 133 -2.41 -17.12 9.77
CA TRP A 133 -2.95 -18.41 9.34
C TRP A 133 -3.98 -18.87 10.37
N HIS A 134 -5.08 -19.40 9.87
CA HIS A 134 -6.15 -19.94 10.70
C HIS A 134 -6.09 -21.44 10.83
#